data_11f71289901b95770ed93086ac128b36
#
_entry.id   11f71289901b95770ed93086ac128b36
#
_cell.length_a   1.000
_cell.length_b   1.000
_cell.length_c   1.000
_cell.angle_alpha   90.00
_cell.angle_beta   90.00
_cell.angle_gamma   90.00
#
_symmetry.space_group_name_H-M   'P 1'
#
loop_
_entity.id
_entity.type
_entity.pdbx_description
1 polymer ?
#
loop_
_entity_poly.entity_id
_entity_poly.type
_entity_poly.pdbx_seq_one_letter_code
_entity_poly.pdbx_strand_id
1 'polypeptide(L)'
;MIDLIANRSDPDDLAESIFRTEDALKNIFVNFGYSEIRTPTLEDADLFKRSVGDSSDIVNKELYSFLDKNEKNITLRPENTAGVIRSVIEKKIDVNTHKFWYLGPMWRYERPQKGRYRQFNQAGIEIIGYPEGVAELEIISMICSINNALNIKNSVIKINHLGNKTTKAKYCNA
;
A
#
# COMPACT_ATOMS: atom_id res chain seq x y z
N MET A 1 -7.47 -12.70 16.46
CA MET A 1 -8.41 -11.87 15.66
C MET A 1 -8.80 -10.72 16.58
N ILE A 2 -8.75 -9.50 16.13
CA ILE A 2 -9.17 -8.34 16.93
C ILE A 2 -10.44 -7.83 16.27
N ASP A 3 -11.53 -7.86 17.02
CA ASP A 3 -12.79 -7.28 16.57
C ASP A 3 -12.77 -5.79 16.91
N LEU A 4 -12.83 -4.96 15.88
CA LEU A 4 -12.86 -3.50 16.02
C LEU A 4 -14.33 -3.06 16.02
N ILE A 5 -14.87 -2.80 17.19
CA ILE A 5 -16.23 -2.27 17.37
C ILE A 5 -16.11 -0.87 17.95
N ALA A 6 -16.58 0.13 17.23
CA ALA A 6 -16.60 1.50 17.74
C ALA A 6 -17.58 1.60 18.91
N ASN A 7 -17.06 1.94 20.08
CA ASN A 7 -17.87 2.26 21.26
C ASN A 7 -18.02 3.78 21.35
N ARG A 8 -19.18 4.30 20.97
CA ARG A 8 -19.46 5.75 20.97
C ARG A 8 -19.34 6.42 22.35
N SER A 9 -19.23 5.66 23.42
CA SER A 9 -19.08 6.18 24.78
C SER A 9 -17.60 6.31 25.20
N ASP A 10 -16.65 5.76 24.44
CA ASP A 10 -15.21 5.82 24.73
C ASP A 10 -14.50 6.61 23.60
N PRO A 11 -14.08 7.86 23.87
CA PRO A 11 -13.39 8.69 22.87
C PRO A 11 -12.00 8.15 22.49
N ASP A 12 -11.42 7.25 23.29
CA ASP A 12 -10.13 6.62 23.02
C ASP A 12 -10.28 5.26 22.34
N ASP A 13 -11.46 4.92 21.86
CA ASP A 13 -11.73 3.67 21.15
C ASP A 13 -10.88 3.58 19.87
N LEU A 14 -10.16 2.48 19.77
CA LEU A 14 -9.27 2.20 18.63
C LEU A 14 -10.03 2.22 17.29
N ALA A 15 -11.26 1.70 17.27
CA ALA A 15 -12.07 1.67 16.05
C ALA A 15 -12.42 3.09 15.59
N GLU A 16 -12.81 3.98 16.50
CA GLU A 16 -13.08 5.39 16.20
C GLU A 16 -11.82 6.09 15.66
N SER A 17 -10.66 5.84 16.27
CA SER A 17 -9.38 6.39 15.83
C SER A 17 -9.02 5.93 14.41
N ILE A 18 -9.27 4.66 14.09
CA ILE A 18 -9.08 4.13 12.73
C ILE A 18 -10.02 4.81 11.74
N PHE A 19 -11.31 4.92 12.04
CA PHE A 19 -12.27 5.58 11.14
C PHE A 19 -11.92 7.04 10.88
N ARG A 20 -11.54 7.79 11.90
CA ARG A 20 -11.10 9.19 11.73
C ARG A 20 -9.84 9.29 10.86
N THR A 21 -8.90 8.37 11.05
CA THR A 21 -7.68 8.32 10.23
C THR A 21 -8.02 8.02 8.77
N GLU A 22 -8.89 7.03 8.53
CA GLU A 22 -9.33 6.67 7.19
C GLU A 22 -10.03 7.84 6.48
N ASP A 23 -10.91 8.56 7.15
CA ASP A 23 -11.62 9.71 6.58
C ASP A 23 -10.66 10.87 6.28
N ALA A 24 -9.71 11.15 7.16
CA ALA A 24 -8.68 12.17 6.91
C ALA A 24 -7.84 11.82 5.67
N LEU A 25 -7.41 10.56 5.53
CA LEU A 25 -6.65 10.08 4.38
C LEU A 25 -7.45 10.17 3.08
N LYS A 26 -8.70 9.72 3.07
CA LYS A 26 -9.60 9.82 1.90
C LYS A 26 -9.74 11.25 1.42
N ASN A 27 -9.99 12.19 2.33
CA ASN A 27 -10.13 13.59 2.00
C ASN A 27 -8.84 14.17 1.38
N ILE A 28 -7.68 13.82 1.92
CA ILE A 28 -6.39 14.23 1.37
C ILE A 28 -6.20 13.68 -0.04
N PHE A 29 -6.40 12.37 -0.24
CA PHE A 29 -6.24 11.75 -1.55
C PHE A 29 -7.14 12.38 -2.62
N VAL A 30 -8.41 12.61 -2.28
CA VAL A 30 -9.36 13.28 -3.18
C VAL A 30 -8.92 14.70 -3.51
N ASN A 31 -8.45 15.47 -2.51
CA ASN A 31 -7.97 16.85 -2.72
C ASN A 31 -6.72 16.92 -3.60
N PHE A 32 -5.88 15.87 -3.59
CA PHE A 32 -4.73 15.74 -4.50
C PHE A 32 -5.12 15.19 -5.88
N GLY A 33 -6.41 14.92 -6.14
CA GLY A 33 -6.92 14.47 -7.43
C GLY A 33 -6.77 12.97 -7.68
N TYR A 34 -6.66 12.15 -6.63
CA TYR A 34 -6.62 10.70 -6.75
C TYR A 34 -8.03 10.11 -6.81
N SER A 35 -8.21 9.10 -7.65
CA SER A 35 -9.44 8.32 -7.75
C SER A 35 -9.33 7.03 -6.93
N GLU A 36 -10.42 6.65 -6.27
CA GLU A 36 -10.44 5.38 -5.53
C GLU A 36 -10.35 4.18 -6.48
N ILE A 37 -9.52 3.22 -6.13
CA ILE A 37 -9.49 1.90 -6.77
C ILE A 37 -9.70 0.80 -5.72
N ARG A 38 -10.57 -0.15 -6.03
CA ARG A 38 -10.82 -1.33 -5.20
C ARG A 38 -10.46 -2.58 -5.99
N THR A 39 -9.49 -3.32 -5.52
CA THR A 39 -9.09 -4.60 -6.08
C THR A 39 -9.65 -5.75 -5.25
N PRO A 40 -9.75 -6.96 -5.82
CA PRO A 40 -10.16 -8.14 -5.06
C PRO A 40 -9.25 -8.40 -3.85
N THR A 41 -9.84 -9.00 -2.81
CA THR A 41 -9.11 -9.49 -1.65
C THR A 41 -8.32 -10.76 -1.95
N LEU A 42 -8.90 -11.61 -2.82
CA LEU A 42 -8.29 -12.84 -3.30
C LEU A 42 -7.68 -12.59 -4.67
N GLU A 43 -6.43 -12.93 -4.82
CA GLU A 43 -5.67 -12.77 -6.06
C GLU A 43 -4.92 -14.08 -6.39
N ASP A 44 -4.45 -14.19 -7.61
CA ASP A 44 -3.56 -15.25 -8.03
C ASP A 44 -2.23 -15.15 -7.25
N ALA A 45 -1.76 -16.23 -6.63
CA ALA A 45 -0.53 -16.20 -5.85
C ALA A 45 0.70 -15.82 -6.70
N ASP A 46 0.70 -16.16 -7.99
CA ASP A 46 1.80 -15.85 -8.90
C ASP A 46 1.89 -14.35 -9.24
N LEU A 47 0.81 -13.58 -9.02
CA LEU A 47 0.84 -12.14 -9.15
C LEU A 47 1.90 -11.53 -8.21
N PHE A 48 1.92 -11.95 -6.95
CA PHE A 48 2.84 -11.40 -5.96
C PHE A 48 4.27 -11.91 -6.15
N LYS A 49 4.47 -13.16 -6.60
CA LYS A 49 5.80 -13.67 -6.96
C LYS A 49 6.46 -12.79 -8.03
N ARG A 50 5.69 -12.43 -9.07
CA ARG A 50 6.19 -11.56 -10.15
C ARG A 50 6.46 -10.12 -9.73
N SER A 51 5.67 -9.56 -8.82
CA SER A 51 5.77 -8.15 -8.45
C SER A 51 6.82 -7.87 -7.39
N VAL A 52 6.95 -8.74 -6.39
CA VAL A 52 7.83 -8.54 -5.23
C VAL A 52 9.16 -9.28 -5.39
N GLY A 53 9.23 -10.24 -6.32
CA GLY A 53 10.39 -11.09 -6.59
C GLY A 53 10.38 -12.38 -5.77
N ASP A 54 10.82 -13.47 -6.39
CA ASP A 54 10.82 -14.82 -5.81
C ASP A 54 11.67 -14.94 -4.53
N SER A 55 12.60 -14.04 -4.30
CA SER A 55 13.50 -14.05 -3.13
C SER A 55 12.95 -13.27 -1.93
N SER A 56 11.78 -12.63 -2.04
CA SER A 56 11.24 -11.84 -0.94
C SER A 56 10.65 -12.72 0.15
N ASP A 57 10.84 -12.32 1.41
CA ASP A 57 10.25 -13.02 2.57
C ASP A 57 8.72 -13.02 2.51
N ILE A 58 8.11 -11.98 1.96
CA ILE A 58 6.65 -11.87 1.79
C ILE A 58 6.13 -13.03 0.94
N VAL A 59 6.77 -13.32 -0.19
CA VAL A 59 6.36 -14.39 -1.11
C VAL A 59 6.62 -15.77 -0.51
N ASN A 60 7.77 -15.95 0.13
CA ASN A 60 8.21 -17.28 0.57
C ASN A 60 7.59 -17.72 1.91
N LYS A 61 7.23 -16.78 2.80
CA LYS A 61 6.89 -17.10 4.18
C LYS A 61 5.60 -16.46 4.68
N GLU A 62 5.12 -15.38 4.05
CA GLU A 62 4.08 -14.53 4.62
C GLU A 62 2.76 -14.53 3.84
N LEU A 63 2.67 -15.24 2.72
CA LEU A 63 1.43 -15.37 1.97
C LEU A 63 0.45 -16.34 2.64
N TYR A 64 -0.83 -15.95 2.71
CA TYR A 64 -1.94 -16.83 3.02
C TYR A 64 -2.47 -17.48 1.74
N SER A 65 -1.77 -18.49 1.23
CA SER A 65 -2.10 -19.15 -0.03
C SER A 65 -2.83 -20.48 0.21
N PHE A 66 -3.77 -20.81 -0.67
CA PHE A 66 -4.54 -22.04 -0.66
C PHE A 66 -5.08 -22.36 -2.06
N LEU A 67 -5.45 -23.61 -2.30
CA LEU A 67 -6.07 -24.02 -3.55
C LEU A 67 -7.57 -23.73 -3.53
N ASP A 68 -8.09 -23.15 -4.61
CA ASP A 68 -9.53 -23.03 -4.80
C ASP A 68 -10.15 -24.36 -5.28
N LYS A 69 -11.46 -24.37 -5.52
CA LYS A 69 -12.18 -25.58 -5.99
C LYS A 69 -11.71 -26.09 -7.36
N ASN A 70 -11.00 -25.28 -8.13
CA ASN A 70 -10.45 -25.62 -9.44
C ASN A 70 -8.94 -25.87 -9.36
N GLU A 71 -8.40 -26.13 -8.17
CA GLU A 71 -6.97 -26.36 -7.91
C GLU A 71 -6.05 -25.17 -8.28
N LYS A 72 -6.63 -23.99 -8.43
CA LYS A 72 -5.87 -22.77 -8.67
C LYS A 72 -5.30 -22.25 -7.36
N ASN A 73 -4.01 -21.90 -7.34
CA ASN A 73 -3.36 -21.35 -6.17
C ASN A 73 -3.71 -19.87 -6.03
N ILE A 74 -4.54 -19.54 -5.05
CA ILE A 74 -4.96 -18.18 -4.73
C ILE A 74 -4.43 -17.76 -3.36
N THR A 75 -4.35 -16.47 -3.13
CA THR A 75 -3.85 -15.90 -1.87
C THR A 75 -4.66 -14.70 -1.43
N LEU A 76 -4.72 -14.48 -0.12
CA LEU A 76 -5.13 -13.18 0.42
C LEU A 76 -4.04 -12.15 0.10
N ARG A 77 -4.43 -10.99 -0.40
CA ARG A 77 -3.49 -9.93 -0.80
C ARG A 77 -2.65 -9.46 0.39
N PRO A 78 -1.31 -9.51 0.30
CA PRO A 78 -0.40 -9.01 1.34
C PRO A 78 -0.11 -7.51 1.23
N GLU A 79 -0.43 -6.93 0.07
CA GLU A 79 -0.27 -5.53 -0.33
C GLU A 79 -1.20 -5.26 -1.53
N ASN A 80 -1.30 -4.04 -2.02
CA ASN A 80 -2.25 -3.75 -3.10
C ASN A 80 -1.64 -3.18 -4.38
N THR A 81 -0.39 -2.82 -4.40
CA THR A 81 0.29 -2.30 -5.61
C THR A 81 0.19 -3.27 -6.77
N ALA A 82 0.47 -4.55 -6.54
CA ALA A 82 0.38 -5.59 -7.56
C ALA A 82 -1.05 -5.72 -8.13
N GLY A 83 -2.06 -5.67 -7.25
CA GLY A 83 -3.47 -5.72 -7.65
C GLY A 83 -3.90 -4.51 -8.49
N VAL A 84 -3.43 -3.31 -8.13
CA VAL A 84 -3.67 -2.08 -8.92
C VAL A 84 -3.04 -2.20 -10.30
N ILE A 85 -1.76 -2.55 -10.38
CA ILE A 85 -1.04 -2.69 -11.66
C ILE A 85 -1.67 -3.76 -12.54
N ARG A 86 -2.03 -4.94 -11.98
CA ARG A 86 -2.79 -5.96 -12.71
C ARG A 86 -4.09 -5.38 -13.28
N SER A 87 -4.85 -4.65 -12.48
CA SER A 87 -6.13 -4.06 -12.92
C SER A 87 -5.95 -3.05 -14.06
N VAL A 88 -4.89 -2.25 -14.01
CA VAL A 88 -4.54 -1.28 -15.07
C VAL A 88 -4.22 -2.00 -16.38
N ILE A 89 -3.42 -3.07 -16.31
CA ILE A 89 -3.02 -3.86 -17.48
C ILE A 89 -4.24 -4.58 -18.08
N GLU A 90 -5.02 -5.29 -17.28
CA GLU A 90 -6.17 -6.09 -17.75
C GLU A 90 -7.27 -5.21 -18.37
N LYS A 91 -7.54 -4.06 -17.78
CA LYS A 91 -8.53 -3.13 -18.30
C LYS A 91 -8.02 -2.26 -19.43
N LYS A 92 -6.75 -2.44 -19.85
CA LYS A 92 -6.10 -1.62 -20.87
C LYS A 92 -6.33 -0.12 -20.61
N ILE A 93 -6.27 0.27 -19.34
CA ILE A 93 -6.37 1.67 -18.96
C ILE A 93 -5.22 2.37 -19.67
N ASP A 94 -5.56 3.35 -20.49
CA ASP A 94 -4.59 4.07 -21.34
C ASP A 94 -3.38 4.52 -20.49
N VAL A 95 -2.18 4.43 -21.08
CA VAL A 95 -0.89 4.77 -20.41
C VAL A 95 -0.76 6.26 -20.07
N ASN A 96 -1.83 7.04 -20.20
CA ASN A 96 -1.90 8.41 -19.73
C ASN A 96 -1.72 8.48 -18.21
N THR A 97 -1.56 9.68 -17.72
CA THR A 97 -1.33 9.96 -16.30
C THR A 97 -2.54 9.53 -15.44
N HIS A 98 -2.31 8.60 -14.50
CA HIS A 98 -3.33 8.15 -13.56
C HIS A 98 -2.83 8.27 -12.12
N LYS A 99 -3.76 8.62 -11.24
CA LYS A 99 -3.56 8.69 -9.80
C LYS A 99 -4.64 7.87 -9.12
N PHE A 100 -4.24 6.80 -8.46
CA PHE A 100 -5.16 5.95 -7.71
C PHE A 100 -4.81 5.97 -6.22
N TRP A 101 -5.83 5.89 -5.38
CA TRP A 101 -5.68 5.59 -3.98
C TRP A 101 -6.52 4.38 -3.61
N TYR A 102 -6.06 3.65 -2.62
CA TYR A 102 -6.80 2.53 -2.03
C TYR A 102 -6.67 2.54 -0.52
N LEU A 103 -7.65 1.94 0.14
CA LEU A 103 -7.65 1.73 1.56
C LEU A 103 -8.40 0.43 1.84
N GLY A 104 -7.85 -0.41 2.70
CA GLY A 104 -8.50 -1.65 3.08
C GLY A 104 -7.58 -2.67 3.73
N PRO A 105 -8.14 -3.83 4.10
CA PRO A 105 -7.42 -4.87 4.80
C PRO A 105 -6.45 -5.61 3.89
N MET A 106 -5.28 -5.94 4.50
CA MET A 106 -4.23 -6.79 3.94
C MET A 106 -3.90 -7.89 4.92
N TRP A 107 -3.26 -8.97 4.43
CA TRP A 107 -2.97 -10.15 5.23
C TRP A 107 -1.55 -10.64 5.03
N ARG A 108 -0.80 -10.78 6.14
CA ARG A 108 0.55 -11.37 6.14
C ARG A 108 0.70 -12.36 7.27
N TYR A 109 1.25 -13.52 6.97
CA TYR A 109 1.54 -14.55 7.96
C TYR A 109 2.83 -14.22 8.72
N GLU A 110 2.82 -13.06 9.40
CA GLU A 110 3.93 -12.62 10.25
C GLU A 110 3.87 -13.25 11.64
N ARG A 111 5.02 -13.26 12.31
CA ARG A 111 5.04 -13.57 13.75
C ARG A 111 4.33 -12.45 14.50
N PRO A 112 3.28 -12.73 15.28
CA PRO A 112 2.58 -11.71 16.04
C PRO A 112 3.52 -11.01 17.02
N GLN A 113 3.57 -9.69 16.95
CA GLN A 113 4.27 -8.84 17.91
C GLN A 113 3.55 -7.49 17.99
N LYS A 114 3.90 -6.67 18.99
CA LYS A 114 3.28 -5.35 19.17
C LYS A 114 3.42 -4.52 17.88
N GLY A 115 2.27 -4.11 17.32
CA GLY A 115 2.22 -3.31 16.09
C GLY A 115 2.33 -4.12 14.78
N ARG A 116 2.41 -5.46 14.84
CA ARG A 116 2.36 -6.34 13.67
C ARG A 116 1.24 -7.35 13.81
N TYR A 117 0.21 -7.15 13.01
CA TYR A 117 -0.97 -8.02 12.99
C TYR A 117 -0.98 -8.81 11.67
N ARG A 118 -1.57 -10.00 11.70
CA ARG A 118 -1.76 -10.83 10.49
C ARG A 118 -2.78 -10.24 9.54
N GLN A 119 -3.74 -9.50 10.06
CA GLN A 119 -4.62 -8.62 9.30
C GLN A 119 -4.36 -7.18 9.75
N PHE A 120 -4.17 -6.29 8.81
CA PHE A 120 -3.95 -4.86 9.04
C PHE A 120 -4.58 -4.04 7.92
N ASN A 121 -4.85 -2.77 8.15
CA ASN A 121 -5.33 -1.86 7.12
C ASN A 121 -4.12 -1.16 6.48
N GLN A 122 -4.15 -1.07 5.16
CA GLN A 122 -3.19 -0.32 4.35
C GLN A 122 -3.91 0.77 3.59
N ALA A 123 -3.43 1.99 3.69
CA ALA A 123 -3.71 3.07 2.77
C ALA A 123 -2.52 3.23 1.82
N GLY A 124 -2.79 3.37 0.54
CA GLY A 124 -1.73 3.56 -0.45
C GLY A 124 -2.19 4.39 -1.63
N ILE A 125 -1.21 4.88 -2.37
CA ILE A 125 -1.39 5.62 -3.62
C ILE A 125 -0.50 5.04 -4.71
N GLU A 126 -0.99 5.08 -5.94
CA GLU A 126 -0.24 4.70 -7.12
C GLU A 126 -0.30 5.83 -8.14
N ILE A 127 0.86 6.26 -8.61
CA ILE A 127 1.00 7.28 -9.65
C ILE A 127 1.60 6.62 -10.88
N ILE A 128 0.92 6.74 -12.01
CA ILE A 128 1.30 6.08 -13.25
C ILE A 128 1.41 7.13 -14.36
N GLY A 129 2.48 7.09 -15.16
CA GLY A 129 2.67 7.92 -16.36
C GLY A 129 3.06 9.38 -16.08
N TYR A 130 3.40 9.73 -14.85
CA TYR A 130 3.89 11.08 -14.53
C TYR A 130 5.40 11.20 -14.74
N PRO A 131 5.91 12.39 -15.12
CA PRO A 131 7.35 12.63 -15.23
C PRO A 131 8.07 12.46 -13.89
N GLU A 132 9.31 11.98 -13.93
CA GLU A 132 10.19 11.91 -12.76
C GLU A 132 10.33 13.28 -12.10
N GLY A 133 10.41 13.31 -10.79
CA GLY A 133 10.51 14.52 -9.96
C GLY A 133 9.16 15.15 -9.62
N VAL A 134 8.17 15.11 -10.51
CA VAL A 134 6.84 15.67 -10.24
C VAL A 134 6.04 14.80 -9.29
N ALA A 135 6.04 13.49 -9.52
CA ALA A 135 5.36 12.51 -8.67
C ALA A 135 5.95 12.50 -7.26
N GLU A 136 7.27 12.52 -7.15
CA GLU A 136 7.98 12.50 -5.86
C GLU A 136 7.69 13.76 -5.03
N LEU A 137 7.68 14.95 -5.66
CA LEU A 137 7.33 16.19 -4.98
C LEU A 137 5.88 16.18 -4.48
N GLU A 138 4.96 15.66 -5.28
CA GLU A 138 3.56 15.51 -4.86
C GLU A 138 3.42 14.55 -3.68
N ILE A 139 4.11 13.41 -3.70
CA ILE A 139 4.12 12.44 -2.59
C ILE A 139 4.64 13.10 -1.30
N ILE A 140 5.75 13.85 -1.37
CA ILE A 140 6.30 14.54 -0.21
C ILE A 140 5.30 15.56 0.34
N SER A 141 4.67 16.36 -0.54
CA SER A 141 3.64 17.33 -0.15
C SER A 141 2.44 16.65 0.52
N MET A 142 2.01 15.51 -0.03
CA MET A 142 0.93 14.71 0.55
C MET A 142 1.30 14.15 1.93
N ILE A 143 2.52 13.64 2.14
CA ILE A 143 2.99 13.16 3.44
C ILE A 143 2.95 14.32 4.47
N CYS A 144 3.38 15.51 4.09
CA CYS A 144 3.28 16.68 4.95
C CYS A 144 1.82 17.00 5.32
N SER A 145 0.90 16.92 4.34
CA SER A 145 -0.53 17.12 4.57
C SER A 145 -1.14 16.09 5.50
N ILE A 146 -0.76 14.83 5.36
CA ILE A 146 -1.17 13.72 6.24
C ILE A 146 -0.65 13.95 7.67
N ASN A 147 0.63 14.29 7.82
CA ASN A 147 1.21 14.58 9.13
C ASN A 147 0.49 15.71 9.84
N ASN A 148 0.15 16.78 9.12
CA ASN A 148 -0.60 17.90 9.67
C ASN A 148 -2.02 17.49 10.07
N ALA A 149 -2.75 16.77 9.19
CA ALA A 149 -4.13 16.37 9.45
C ALA A 149 -4.24 15.39 10.64
N LEU A 150 -3.27 14.51 10.79
CA LEU A 150 -3.22 13.54 11.89
C LEU A 150 -2.47 14.07 13.12
N ASN A 151 -2.06 15.33 13.12
CA ASN A 151 -1.29 15.97 14.20
C ASN A 151 -0.02 15.18 14.59
N ILE A 152 0.64 14.56 13.60
CA ILE A 152 1.90 13.83 13.81
C ILE A 152 3.04 14.84 13.92
N LYS A 153 3.55 15.01 15.13
CA LYS A 153 4.67 15.92 15.43
C LYS A 153 6.00 15.16 15.37
N ASN A 154 7.06 15.90 15.04
CA ASN A 154 8.45 15.40 15.05
C ASN A 154 8.70 14.25 14.06
N SER A 155 7.94 14.20 12.95
CA SER A 155 8.22 13.28 11.86
C SER A 155 9.41 13.78 11.01
N VAL A 156 10.25 12.85 10.53
CA VAL A 156 11.37 13.14 9.64
C VAL A 156 11.19 12.34 8.37
N ILE A 157 11.12 13.04 7.23
CA ILE A 157 11.09 12.41 5.91
C ILE A 157 12.53 12.12 5.50
N LYS A 158 12.86 10.84 5.33
CA LYS A 158 14.17 10.41 4.81
C LYS A 158 14.01 10.05 3.34
N ILE A 159 14.80 10.68 2.47
CA ILE A 159 14.80 10.44 1.04
C ILE A 159 16.08 9.72 0.67
N ASN A 160 15.96 8.68 -0.16
CA ASN A 160 17.08 7.97 -0.74
C ASN A 160 16.83 7.78 -2.24
N HIS A 161 17.91 7.77 -3.02
CA HIS A 161 17.86 7.55 -4.46
C HIS A 161 18.87 6.47 -4.85
N LEU A 162 18.39 5.40 -5.48
CA LEU A 162 19.25 4.27 -5.87
C LEU A 162 20.14 4.57 -7.09
N GLY A 163 19.88 5.66 -7.78
CA GLY A 163 20.59 6.03 -9.02
C GLY A 163 20.26 5.09 -10.19
N ASN A 164 20.89 5.35 -11.31
CA ASN A 164 20.89 4.44 -12.45
C ASN A 164 22.06 3.43 -12.35
N LYS A 165 22.16 2.49 -13.29
CA LYS A 165 23.23 1.47 -13.33
C LYS A 165 24.64 2.07 -13.25
N THR A 166 24.86 3.20 -13.93
CA THR A 166 26.16 3.88 -13.97
C THR A 166 26.50 4.53 -12.62
N THR A 167 25.52 5.19 -11.98
CA THR A 167 25.69 5.81 -10.67
C THR A 167 25.92 4.76 -9.59
N LYS A 168 25.17 3.64 -9.64
CA LYS A 168 25.35 2.53 -8.73
C LYS A 168 26.73 1.88 -8.85
N ALA A 169 27.22 1.67 -10.07
CA ALA A 169 28.56 1.14 -10.32
C ALA A 169 29.64 2.06 -9.76
N LYS A 170 29.51 3.37 -9.96
CA LYS A 170 30.45 4.36 -9.39
C LYS A 170 30.45 4.34 -7.86
N TYR A 171 29.28 4.24 -7.23
CA TYR A 171 29.14 4.18 -5.77
C TYR A 171 29.76 2.91 -5.18
N CYS A 172 29.56 1.74 -5.83
CA CYS A 172 30.13 0.47 -5.37
C CYS A 172 31.66 0.40 -5.55
N ASN A 173 32.24 1.24 -6.41
CA ASN A 173 33.69 1.28 -6.70
C ASN A 173 34.42 2.41 -5.94
N ALA A 174 33.71 3.20 -5.14
CA ALA A 174 34.25 4.27 -4.30
C ALA A 174 34.42 3.79 -2.84
#